data_c38d806cbf26544d42e70642f5134d1e
#
_entry.id   c38d806cbf26544d42e70642f5134d1e
#
_cell.length_a   1.000
_cell.length_b   1.000
_cell.length_c   1.000
_cell.angle_alpha   90.00
_cell.angle_beta   90.00
_cell.angle_gamma   90.00
#
_symmetry.space_group_name_H-M   'P 1'
#
loop_
_entity.id
_entity.type
_entity.pdbx_description
1 polymer ?
#
loop_
_entity_poly.entity_id
_entity_poly.type
_entity_poly.pdbx_seq_one_letter_code
_entity_poly.pdbx_strand_id
1 'polypeptide(L)'
;SSKKIAKLDSKPISISIIIPFRNEMLRWDKLLKSLEILQTGSCEVKIFFIDDHSDDGGFAHLAKWKESVNKNITLLSLDTNLIGKKEAINLGISNADTDWIFTLDADSYISDNFLQNFIIQMDDNSLVYLLPVVENDNGFFMSKIESNVLFNINYSAVCFNRPLLANGAGMIFRKEIFLKLNPYHDNLDVFSGDDLFFLEKLMPIYRFQIRALKRNELIVFTTPPKSYYEMLCRSVRWSGKMKLVNLFQTKFIGLTVFFCNISLIPITFFHLYNTHITALIAILSLKLILDLGLLFINHYNAINLSLIMNVFFTFIFYPFHLLIVFSYSIFNRAKWKGRAI
;
A
#
# COMPACT_ATOMS: atom_id res chain seq x y z
N SER A 1 20.91 25.10 8.39
CA SER A 1 20.40 25.61 9.65
C SER A 1 20.13 24.45 10.59
N SER A 2 20.94 24.39 11.65
CA SER A 2 20.84 23.52 12.80
C SER A 2 19.47 23.66 13.47
N LYS A 3 18.58 22.71 13.33
CA LYS A 3 17.35 22.64 14.12
C LYS A 3 17.21 21.28 14.80
N LYS A 4 17.40 21.37 16.13
CA LYS A 4 16.88 20.49 17.17
C LYS A 4 17.36 19.04 17.21
N ILE A 5 18.56 18.88 17.68
CA ILE A 5 18.86 17.86 18.68
C ILE A 5 18.46 18.50 20.03
N ALA A 6 17.23 18.35 20.43
CA ALA A 6 16.74 18.74 21.75
C ALA A 6 15.49 17.93 22.08
N LYS A 7 15.68 16.89 22.84
CA LYS A 7 14.97 16.29 23.96
C LYS A 7 15.20 14.80 24.02
N LEU A 8 16.31 14.44 24.61
CA LEU A 8 16.62 13.08 25.03
C LEU A 8 16.31 12.92 26.53
N ASP A 9 15.03 13.11 26.89
CA ASP A 9 14.49 12.65 28.18
C ASP A 9 13.14 11.92 27.96
N SER A 10 12.86 11.48 26.74
CA SER A 10 11.69 10.66 26.45
C SER A 10 12.05 9.18 26.40
N LYS A 11 11.20 8.35 26.97
CA LYS A 11 11.19 6.89 26.85
C LYS A 11 11.59 6.48 25.41
N PRO A 12 12.47 5.49 25.22
CA PRO A 12 12.87 5.07 23.87
C PRO A 12 11.64 4.72 23.05
N ILE A 13 11.64 5.12 21.78
CA ILE A 13 10.56 4.81 20.84
C ILE A 13 10.47 3.29 20.71
N SER A 14 9.27 2.75 20.89
CA SER A 14 9.00 1.32 20.76
C SER A 14 8.04 1.05 19.61
N ILE A 15 8.41 0.11 18.71
CA ILE A 15 7.66 -0.23 17.49
C ILE A 15 7.50 -1.74 17.38
N SER A 16 6.26 -2.20 17.15
CA SER A 16 5.99 -3.57 16.72
C SER A 16 5.73 -3.63 15.23
N ILE A 17 6.50 -4.44 14.52
CA ILE A 17 6.29 -4.76 13.11
C ILE A 17 5.33 -5.95 13.04
N ILE A 18 4.14 -5.75 12.48
CA ILE A 18 3.09 -6.77 12.37
C ILE A 18 3.05 -7.30 10.94
N ILE A 19 3.32 -8.58 10.78
CA ILE A 19 3.45 -9.25 9.48
C ILE A 19 2.46 -10.41 9.41
N PRO A 20 1.22 -10.16 8.96
CA PRO A 20 0.27 -11.23 8.69
C PRO A 20 0.67 -11.99 7.44
N PHE A 21 0.57 -13.33 7.47
CA PHE A 21 0.93 -14.14 6.31
C PHE A 21 0.00 -15.34 6.11
N ARG A 22 -0.11 -15.77 4.84
CA ARG A 22 -0.74 -17.03 4.43
C ARG A 22 -0.11 -17.52 3.14
N ASN A 23 0.56 -18.68 3.18
CA ASN A 23 1.18 -19.32 2.01
C ASN A 23 2.12 -18.37 1.25
N GLU A 24 3.11 -17.81 1.97
CA GLU A 24 4.07 -16.84 1.43
C GLU A 24 5.52 -17.33 1.46
N MET A 25 5.77 -18.60 1.82
CA MET A 25 7.11 -19.13 2.00
C MET A 25 8.06 -18.85 0.82
N LEU A 26 7.57 -18.94 -0.40
CA LEU A 26 8.37 -18.71 -1.61
C LEU A 26 8.70 -17.23 -1.90
N ARG A 27 8.19 -16.28 -1.10
CA ARG A 27 8.36 -14.84 -1.32
C ARG A 27 9.15 -14.14 -0.23
N TRP A 28 9.61 -14.87 0.78
CA TRP A 28 10.18 -14.30 2.01
C TRP A 28 11.63 -13.89 1.95
N ASP A 29 12.42 -14.36 1.00
CA ASP A 29 13.87 -14.16 0.99
C ASP A 29 14.26 -12.68 1.21
N LYS A 30 13.59 -11.75 0.51
CA LYS A 30 13.88 -10.33 0.64
C LYS A 30 13.39 -9.76 1.97
N LEU A 31 12.21 -10.18 2.44
CA LEU A 31 11.67 -9.76 3.73
C LEU A 31 12.59 -10.19 4.87
N LEU A 32 12.87 -11.48 4.98
CA LEU A 32 13.68 -12.04 6.06
C LEU A 32 15.08 -11.42 6.09
N LYS A 33 15.73 -11.30 4.93
CA LYS A 33 17.00 -10.61 4.81
C LYS A 33 16.93 -9.15 5.25
N SER A 34 15.89 -8.42 4.88
CA SER A 34 15.72 -7.01 5.27
C SER A 34 15.55 -6.86 6.79
N LEU A 35 14.80 -7.76 7.42
CA LEU A 35 14.60 -7.76 8.87
C LEU A 35 15.86 -8.19 9.63
N GLU A 36 16.64 -9.11 9.07
CA GLU A 36 17.92 -9.55 9.66
C GLU A 36 18.91 -8.39 9.76
N ILE A 37 19.09 -7.61 8.68
CA ILE A 37 20.04 -6.49 8.63
C ILE A 37 19.47 -5.18 9.18
N LEU A 38 18.17 -5.13 9.56
CA LEU A 38 17.49 -3.93 10.01
C LEU A 38 18.20 -3.30 11.23
N GLN A 39 18.62 -2.05 11.07
CA GLN A 39 19.24 -1.25 12.12
C GLN A 39 18.16 -0.55 12.95
N THR A 40 18.08 -0.88 14.22
CA THR A 40 17.05 -0.35 15.12
C THR A 40 17.45 0.98 15.77
N GLY A 41 18.76 1.29 15.82
CA GLY A 41 19.25 2.47 16.52
C GLY A 41 18.86 2.46 18.01
N SER A 42 18.24 3.55 18.48
CA SER A 42 17.70 3.68 19.84
C SER A 42 16.25 3.18 19.98
N CYS A 43 15.69 2.57 18.94
CA CYS A 43 14.31 2.09 18.93
C CYS A 43 14.24 0.66 19.49
N GLU A 44 13.29 0.41 20.39
CA GLU A 44 12.91 -0.96 20.76
C GLU A 44 12.01 -1.54 19.66
N VAL A 45 12.43 -2.65 19.05
CA VAL A 45 11.70 -3.27 17.93
C VAL A 45 11.30 -4.68 18.28
N LYS A 46 10.02 -4.99 18.09
CA LYS A 46 9.45 -6.33 18.19
C LYS A 46 8.84 -6.71 16.85
N ILE A 47 9.05 -7.95 16.41
CA ILE A 47 8.56 -8.43 15.12
C ILE A 47 7.57 -9.56 15.37
N PHE A 48 6.38 -9.40 14.87
CA PHE A 48 5.31 -10.38 14.98
C PHE A 48 4.97 -10.94 13.62
N PHE A 49 5.13 -12.25 13.44
CA PHE A 49 4.60 -12.98 12.31
C PHE A 49 3.32 -13.69 12.74
N ILE A 50 2.23 -13.49 12.02
CA ILE A 50 0.93 -14.03 12.37
C ILE A 50 0.42 -14.89 11.20
N ASP A 51 0.33 -16.18 11.44
CA ASP A 51 -0.11 -17.17 10.47
C ASP A 51 -1.64 -17.24 10.37
N ASP A 52 -2.18 -17.05 9.17
CA ASP A 52 -3.57 -17.26 8.82
C ASP A 52 -3.74 -18.64 8.16
N HIS A 53 -3.44 -19.72 8.88
CA HIS A 53 -3.61 -21.11 8.43
C HIS A 53 -2.85 -21.46 7.15
N SER A 54 -1.53 -21.24 7.13
CA SER A 54 -0.67 -21.66 6.03
C SER A 54 -0.48 -23.18 6.01
N ASP A 55 -0.42 -23.75 4.82
CA ASP A 55 -0.18 -25.17 4.55
C ASP A 55 1.06 -25.41 3.67
N ASP A 56 1.84 -24.35 3.40
CA ASP A 56 3.08 -24.38 2.59
C ASP A 56 4.35 -24.69 3.38
N GLY A 57 4.24 -24.97 4.68
CA GLY A 57 5.38 -25.18 5.56
C GLY A 57 6.06 -23.90 6.07
N GLY A 58 5.49 -22.74 5.74
CA GLY A 58 6.05 -21.44 6.07
C GLY A 58 6.22 -21.18 7.57
N PHE A 59 5.28 -21.61 8.40
CA PHE A 59 5.39 -21.44 9.85
C PHE A 59 6.62 -22.17 10.42
N ALA A 60 6.86 -23.41 10.00
CA ALA A 60 8.03 -24.19 10.44
C ALA A 60 9.35 -23.57 9.91
N HIS A 61 9.34 -23.00 8.70
CA HIS A 61 10.49 -22.28 8.16
C HIS A 61 10.81 -21.04 9.01
N LEU A 62 9.82 -20.22 9.37
CA LEU A 62 10.00 -19.06 10.24
C LEU A 62 10.49 -19.43 11.64
N ALA A 63 10.02 -20.55 12.20
CA ALA A 63 10.49 -21.03 13.50
C ALA A 63 12.00 -21.29 13.48
N LYS A 64 12.50 -21.96 12.46
CA LYS A 64 13.95 -22.20 12.26
C LYS A 64 14.71 -20.91 12.04
N TRP A 65 14.20 -20.02 11.20
CA TRP A 65 14.85 -18.73 10.93
C TRP A 65 14.94 -17.87 12.19
N LYS A 66 13.89 -17.81 13.01
CA LYS A 66 13.89 -17.11 14.29
C LYS A 66 15.05 -17.54 15.20
N GLU A 67 15.36 -18.83 15.25
CA GLU A 67 16.47 -19.38 16.07
C GLU A 67 17.85 -18.95 15.54
N SER A 68 17.96 -18.63 14.24
CA SER A 68 19.23 -18.25 13.60
C SER A 68 19.57 -16.77 13.69
N VAL A 69 18.62 -15.92 14.07
CA VAL A 69 18.79 -14.46 14.08
C VAL A 69 18.64 -13.87 15.47
N ASN A 70 19.45 -12.84 15.77
CA ASN A 70 19.38 -12.13 17.06
C ASN A 70 18.38 -10.95 16.97
N LYS A 71 17.10 -11.27 16.90
CA LYS A 71 15.98 -10.28 16.83
C LYS A 71 14.86 -10.71 17.77
N ASN A 72 14.10 -9.74 18.28
CA ASN A 72 12.94 -10.04 19.11
C ASN A 72 11.73 -10.39 18.20
N ILE A 73 11.55 -11.70 17.98
CA ILE A 73 10.56 -12.24 17.05
C ILE A 73 9.55 -13.09 17.82
N THR A 74 8.27 -12.84 17.57
CA THR A 74 7.15 -13.63 18.06
C THR A 74 6.40 -14.24 16.89
N LEU A 75 6.16 -15.55 16.95
CA LEU A 75 5.34 -16.27 15.98
C LEU A 75 4.00 -16.57 16.63
N LEU A 76 2.91 -16.20 15.96
CA LEU A 76 1.54 -16.46 16.39
C LEU A 76 0.79 -17.16 15.27
N SER A 77 -0.22 -17.94 15.62
CA SER A 77 -1.18 -18.52 14.66
C SER A 77 -2.59 -18.13 15.07
N LEU A 78 -3.45 -17.89 14.11
CA LEU A 78 -4.87 -17.69 14.36
C LEU A 78 -5.50 -18.96 14.89
N ASP A 79 -6.45 -18.81 15.80
CA ASP A 79 -7.33 -19.90 16.22
C ASP A 79 -8.15 -20.40 15.02
N THR A 80 -8.54 -21.68 15.04
CA THR A 80 -9.20 -22.35 13.91
C THR A 80 -10.50 -21.69 13.43
N ASN A 81 -11.16 -20.94 14.28
CA ASN A 81 -12.40 -20.20 14.01
C ASN A 81 -12.18 -18.76 13.51
N LEU A 82 -10.96 -18.25 13.61
CA LEU A 82 -10.58 -16.90 13.16
C LEU A 82 -9.86 -16.98 11.81
N ILE A 83 -10.24 -16.16 10.86
CA ILE A 83 -9.74 -16.26 9.49
C ILE A 83 -9.53 -14.86 8.90
N GLY A 84 -8.39 -14.67 8.23
CA GLY A 84 -8.14 -13.52 7.38
C GLY A 84 -7.15 -12.52 7.96
N LYS A 85 -6.65 -11.66 7.07
CA LYS A 85 -5.59 -10.69 7.37
C LYS A 85 -5.94 -9.74 8.53
N LYS A 86 -7.20 -9.32 8.63
CA LYS A 86 -7.64 -8.40 9.69
C LYS A 86 -7.59 -9.04 11.07
N GLU A 87 -8.00 -10.31 11.19
CA GLU A 87 -7.87 -11.07 12.45
C GLU A 87 -6.41 -11.28 12.82
N ALA A 88 -5.55 -11.57 11.82
CA ALA A 88 -4.12 -11.70 12.06
C ALA A 88 -3.51 -10.36 12.52
N ILE A 89 -3.90 -9.23 11.94
CA ILE A 89 -3.47 -7.90 12.40
C ILE A 89 -3.99 -7.63 13.83
N ASN A 90 -5.25 -7.90 14.13
CA ASN A 90 -5.84 -7.75 15.47
C ASN A 90 -5.07 -8.57 16.50
N LEU A 91 -4.78 -9.84 16.21
CA LEU A 91 -4.03 -10.71 17.11
C LEU A 91 -2.62 -10.17 17.36
N GLY A 92 -1.92 -9.74 16.30
CA GLY A 92 -0.60 -9.17 16.41
C GLY A 92 -0.57 -7.89 17.23
N ILE A 93 -1.50 -6.96 16.99
CA ILE A 93 -1.60 -5.69 17.73
C ILE A 93 -1.99 -5.91 19.20
N SER A 94 -2.87 -6.87 19.48
CA SER A 94 -3.27 -7.19 20.86
C SER A 94 -2.10 -7.72 21.69
N ASN A 95 -1.21 -8.50 21.08
CA ASN A 95 -0.02 -9.04 21.71
C ASN A 95 1.18 -8.06 21.75
N ALA A 96 1.13 -6.98 20.97
CA ALA A 96 2.18 -5.96 20.98
C ALA A 96 2.10 -5.14 22.28
N ASP A 97 3.23 -4.84 22.90
CA ASP A 97 3.34 -3.99 24.10
C ASP A 97 4.06 -2.67 23.82
N THR A 98 4.22 -2.31 22.56
CA THR A 98 4.90 -1.11 22.06
C THR A 98 3.91 0.02 21.77
N ASP A 99 4.41 1.26 21.72
CA ASP A 99 3.58 2.46 21.48
C ASP A 99 3.17 2.60 20.01
N TRP A 100 4.01 2.12 19.10
CA TRP A 100 3.79 2.22 17.67
C TRP A 100 3.64 0.85 17.02
N ILE A 101 2.79 0.79 16.01
CA ILE A 101 2.59 -0.37 15.16
C ILE A 101 3.04 -0.02 13.73
N PHE A 102 3.82 -0.89 13.13
CA PHE A 102 4.13 -0.86 11.71
C PHE A 102 3.55 -2.11 11.03
N THR A 103 2.58 -1.94 10.16
CA THR A 103 2.06 -3.06 9.36
C THR A 103 2.90 -3.24 8.11
N LEU A 104 3.35 -4.46 7.86
CA LEU A 104 4.19 -4.84 6.72
C LEU A 104 3.65 -6.13 6.10
N ASP A 105 3.41 -6.15 4.79
CA ASP A 105 2.97 -7.37 4.11
C ASP A 105 4.11 -8.39 3.97
N ALA A 106 3.78 -9.67 3.98
CA ALA A 106 4.75 -10.76 3.93
C ALA A 106 5.54 -10.85 2.61
N ASP A 107 5.11 -10.17 1.56
CA ASP A 107 5.82 -10.04 0.27
C ASP A 107 6.54 -8.69 0.09
N SER A 108 6.66 -7.93 1.20
CA SER A 108 7.29 -6.61 1.21
C SER A 108 8.59 -6.60 1.99
N TYR A 109 9.46 -5.61 1.76
CA TYR A 109 10.73 -5.44 2.45
C TYR A 109 11.13 -3.96 2.55
N ILE A 110 12.03 -3.64 3.47
CA ILE A 110 12.50 -2.30 3.78
C ILE A 110 14.03 -2.20 3.74
N SER A 111 14.57 -0.98 3.71
CA SER A 111 16.02 -0.76 3.81
C SER A 111 16.52 -1.00 5.24
N ASP A 112 17.80 -1.24 5.38
CA ASP A 112 18.47 -1.49 6.66
C ASP A 112 18.36 -0.33 7.65
N ASN A 113 18.42 0.91 7.17
CA ASN A 113 18.34 2.14 7.97
C ASN A 113 16.92 2.74 8.07
N PHE A 114 15.90 1.99 7.64
CA PHE A 114 14.50 2.46 7.54
C PHE A 114 13.99 3.06 8.86
N LEU A 115 14.14 2.36 9.97
CA LEU A 115 13.63 2.82 11.28
C LEU A 115 14.38 4.06 11.79
N GLN A 116 15.68 4.15 11.57
CA GLN A 116 16.45 5.33 11.95
C GLN A 116 15.95 6.57 11.17
N ASN A 117 15.74 6.43 9.87
CA ASN A 117 15.22 7.49 9.04
C ASN A 117 13.77 7.86 9.38
N PHE A 118 12.94 6.88 9.79
CA PHE A 118 11.60 7.13 10.26
C PHE A 118 11.60 7.98 11.55
N ILE A 119 12.39 7.60 12.56
CA ILE A 119 12.49 8.32 13.84
C ILE A 119 12.88 9.79 13.62
N ILE A 120 13.83 10.07 12.72
CA ILE A 120 14.25 11.45 12.40
C ILE A 120 13.09 12.28 11.82
N GLN A 121 12.10 11.63 11.19
CA GLN A 121 10.98 12.30 10.53
C GLN A 121 9.70 12.31 11.34
N MET A 122 9.67 11.63 12.47
CA MET A 122 8.53 11.68 13.39
C MET A 122 8.31 13.11 13.88
N ASP A 123 7.06 13.44 14.12
CA ASP A 123 6.64 14.67 14.80
C ASP A 123 5.62 14.36 15.88
N ASP A 124 5.50 15.27 16.87
CA ASP A 124 4.66 15.09 18.04
C ASP A 124 3.15 15.15 17.74
N ASN A 125 2.77 15.66 16.56
CA ASN A 125 1.37 15.90 16.20
C ASN A 125 0.78 14.76 15.33
N SER A 126 1.64 13.94 14.73
CA SER A 126 1.19 12.85 13.84
C SER A 126 0.93 11.57 14.61
N LEU A 127 -0.22 10.98 14.37
CA LEU A 127 -0.65 9.70 14.95
C LEU A 127 -0.58 8.55 13.94
N VAL A 128 -0.59 8.87 12.65
CA VAL A 128 -0.55 7.91 11.56
C VAL A 128 0.38 8.42 10.46
N TYR A 129 1.26 7.55 10.00
CA TYR A 129 2.16 7.77 8.87
C TYR A 129 1.83 6.82 7.74
N LEU A 130 1.58 7.37 6.55
CA LEU A 130 1.40 6.62 5.31
C LEU A 130 2.73 6.65 4.55
N LEU A 131 3.27 5.48 4.28
CA LEU A 131 4.57 5.29 3.65
C LEU A 131 4.43 5.07 2.14
N PRO A 132 5.44 5.45 1.34
CA PRO A 132 5.49 5.07 -0.05
C PRO A 132 5.69 3.55 -0.17
N VAL A 133 4.75 2.88 -0.81
CA VAL A 133 4.88 1.46 -1.18
C VAL A 133 5.16 1.40 -2.67
N VAL A 134 6.33 0.88 -3.04
CA VAL A 134 6.84 0.90 -4.40
C VAL A 134 7.09 -0.53 -4.88
N GLU A 135 6.65 -0.84 -6.08
CA GLU A 135 6.94 -2.12 -6.72
C GLU A 135 8.40 -2.19 -7.17
N ASN A 136 9.06 -3.31 -6.90
CA ASN A 136 10.41 -3.53 -7.40
C ASN A 136 10.46 -3.65 -8.94
N ASP A 137 11.67 -3.62 -9.54
CA ASP A 137 11.84 -3.44 -10.99
C ASP A 137 11.38 -4.61 -11.88
N ASN A 138 11.04 -5.77 -11.32
CA ASN A 138 10.77 -7.00 -12.07
C ASN A 138 9.27 -7.30 -12.33
N GLY A 139 8.41 -6.27 -12.34
CA GLY A 139 6.97 -6.42 -12.49
C GLY A 139 6.43 -6.05 -13.88
N PHE A 140 5.14 -6.28 -14.04
CA PHE A 140 4.41 -5.82 -15.22
C PHE A 140 4.41 -4.28 -15.26
N PHE A 141 4.86 -3.70 -16.36
CA PHE A 141 5.18 -2.27 -16.48
C PHE A 141 4.02 -1.32 -16.08
N MET A 142 2.80 -1.64 -16.49
CA MET A 142 1.61 -0.82 -16.21
C MET A 142 1.30 -0.79 -14.70
N SER A 143 1.52 -1.88 -13.99
CA SER A 143 1.34 -1.99 -12.55
C SER A 143 2.19 -0.99 -11.78
N LYS A 144 3.47 -0.87 -12.14
CA LYS A 144 4.40 0.07 -11.52
C LYS A 144 3.98 1.53 -11.76
N ILE A 145 3.52 1.86 -12.97
CA ILE A 145 3.01 3.20 -13.28
C ILE A 145 1.77 3.51 -12.44
N GLU A 146 0.79 2.57 -12.41
CA GLU A 146 -0.44 2.71 -11.63
C GLU A 146 -0.14 2.93 -10.13
N SER A 147 0.70 2.11 -9.53
CA SER A 147 1.05 2.20 -8.11
C SER A 147 1.71 3.55 -7.76
N ASN A 148 2.62 4.03 -8.61
CA ASN A 148 3.26 5.33 -8.42
C ASN A 148 2.27 6.50 -8.55
N VAL A 149 1.38 6.48 -9.54
CA VAL A 149 0.36 7.52 -9.71
C VAL A 149 -0.61 7.54 -8.54
N LEU A 150 -1.09 6.37 -8.08
CA LEU A 150 -1.97 6.28 -6.92
C LEU A 150 -1.29 6.80 -5.64
N PHE A 151 -0.02 6.47 -5.43
CA PHE A 151 0.73 7.03 -4.31
C PHE A 151 0.83 8.55 -4.40
N ASN A 152 1.15 9.11 -5.57
CA ASN A 152 1.31 10.54 -5.76
C ASN A 152 0.01 11.32 -5.55
N ILE A 153 -1.11 10.78 -6.04
CA ILE A 153 -2.45 11.35 -5.79
C ILE A 153 -2.74 11.35 -4.29
N ASN A 154 -2.50 10.23 -3.62
CA ASN A 154 -2.75 10.12 -2.18
C ASN A 154 -1.84 11.03 -1.36
N TYR A 155 -0.54 11.10 -1.69
CA TYR A 155 0.40 12.01 -1.04
C TYR A 155 -0.06 13.46 -1.14
N SER A 156 -0.45 13.90 -2.35
CA SER A 156 -0.97 15.24 -2.58
C SER A 156 -2.24 15.49 -1.76
N ALA A 157 -3.16 14.53 -1.72
CA ALA A 157 -4.39 14.64 -0.94
C ALA A 157 -4.13 14.75 0.57
N VAL A 158 -3.16 14.00 1.10
CA VAL A 158 -2.74 14.11 2.52
C VAL A 158 -2.18 15.49 2.84
N CYS A 159 -1.43 16.12 1.92
CA CYS A 159 -0.96 17.50 2.08
C CYS A 159 -2.12 18.51 2.26
N PHE A 160 -3.30 18.19 1.74
CA PHE A 160 -4.55 18.96 1.96
C PHE A 160 -5.42 18.40 3.10
N ASN A 161 -4.88 17.54 3.95
CA ASN A 161 -5.60 16.85 5.04
C ASN A 161 -6.83 16.05 4.56
N ARG A 162 -6.73 15.47 3.36
CA ARG A 162 -7.78 14.66 2.72
C ARG A 162 -7.23 13.35 2.18
N PRO A 163 -6.63 12.50 3.00
CA PRO A 163 -6.13 11.20 2.57
C PRO A 163 -7.23 10.41 1.87
N LEU A 164 -6.90 9.82 0.72
CA LEU A 164 -7.82 9.08 -0.13
C LEU A 164 -7.63 7.58 -0.02
N LEU A 165 -6.39 7.16 0.16
CA LEU A 165 -5.99 5.77 0.16
C LEU A 165 -5.01 5.52 1.31
N ALA A 166 -4.93 4.28 1.72
CA ALA A 166 -3.87 3.75 2.56
C ALA A 166 -3.37 2.44 1.94
N ASN A 167 -2.19 2.00 2.33
CA ASN A 167 -1.64 0.72 1.92
C ASN A 167 -1.24 -0.07 3.16
N GLY A 168 -1.84 -1.23 3.36
CA GLY A 168 -1.63 -2.08 4.53
C GLY A 168 -0.18 -2.53 4.73
N ALA A 169 0.63 -2.54 3.65
CA ALA A 169 2.06 -2.81 3.72
C ALA A 169 2.91 -1.60 4.18
N GLY A 170 2.32 -0.42 4.30
CA GLY A 170 3.08 0.81 4.55
C GLY A 170 2.36 1.78 5.49
N MET A 171 1.92 1.32 6.66
CA MET A 171 1.32 2.18 7.68
C MET A 171 2.08 2.05 8.99
N ILE A 172 2.45 3.21 9.57
CA ILE A 172 2.93 3.27 10.95
C ILE A 172 1.95 4.15 11.74
N PHE A 173 1.47 3.65 12.88
CA PHE A 173 0.46 4.35 13.66
C PHE A 173 0.57 4.07 15.16
N ARG A 174 0.02 4.96 15.99
CA ARG A 174 -0.11 4.76 17.44
C ARG A 174 -1.04 3.60 17.72
N LYS A 175 -0.58 2.61 18.51
CA LYS A 175 -1.37 1.45 18.94
C LYS A 175 -2.71 1.85 19.57
N GLU A 176 -2.69 2.83 20.46
CA GLU A 176 -3.88 3.32 21.17
C GLU A 176 -5.00 3.76 20.24
N ILE A 177 -4.66 4.41 19.11
CA ILE A 177 -5.65 4.86 18.11
C ILE A 177 -6.34 3.69 17.44
N PHE A 178 -5.59 2.66 17.08
CA PHE A 178 -6.16 1.45 16.50
C PHE A 178 -7.12 0.76 17.46
N LEU A 179 -6.70 0.58 18.73
CA LEU A 179 -7.54 -0.03 19.76
C LEU A 179 -8.80 0.79 20.05
N LYS A 180 -8.67 2.12 20.11
CA LYS A 180 -9.81 3.03 20.35
C LYS A 180 -10.82 3.01 19.23
N LEU A 181 -10.37 2.96 17.99
CA LEU A 181 -11.24 2.97 16.79
C LEU A 181 -11.83 1.60 16.49
N ASN A 182 -11.18 0.52 16.89
CA ASN A 182 -11.53 -0.87 16.56
C ASN A 182 -12.01 -1.01 15.10
N PRO A 183 -11.13 -0.73 14.10
CA PRO A 183 -11.56 -0.45 12.73
C PRO A 183 -12.16 -1.65 12.01
N TYR A 184 -11.95 -2.85 12.51
CA TYR A 184 -12.37 -4.09 11.85
C TYR A 184 -13.65 -4.70 12.42
N HIS A 185 -14.20 -4.15 13.51
CA HIS A 185 -15.37 -4.71 14.20
C HIS A 185 -16.54 -5.03 13.27
N ASP A 186 -16.86 -4.14 12.34
CA ASP A 186 -18.05 -4.25 11.49
C ASP A 186 -17.78 -4.90 10.11
N ASN A 187 -16.56 -5.43 9.87
CA ASN A 187 -16.14 -5.85 8.53
C ASN A 187 -15.14 -7.01 8.51
N LEU A 188 -15.13 -7.85 9.52
CA LEU A 188 -14.25 -9.03 9.63
C LEU A 188 -14.53 -10.07 8.54
N ASP A 189 -15.77 -10.16 8.08
CA ASP A 189 -16.22 -11.02 6.98
C ASP A 189 -15.66 -10.65 5.61
N VAL A 190 -15.13 -9.43 5.48
CA VAL A 190 -14.49 -8.94 4.25
C VAL A 190 -12.99 -9.25 4.28
N PHE A 191 -12.50 -10.21 3.52
CA PHE A 191 -11.08 -10.66 3.55
C PHE A 191 -10.05 -9.66 2.99
N SER A 192 -10.42 -8.41 2.75
CA SER A 192 -9.54 -7.36 2.20
C SER A 192 -9.93 -5.99 2.75
N GLY A 193 -9.08 -4.97 2.54
CA GLY A 193 -9.40 -3.58 2.90
C GLY A 193 -9.04 -3.19 4.32
N ASP A 194 -8.16 -3.93 4.97
CA ASP A 194 -7.59 -3.59 6.27
C ASP A 194 -7.11 -2.12 6.33
N ASP A 195 -6.47 -1.67 5.30
CA ASP A 195 -5.98 -0.31 5.09
C ASP A 195 -7.11 0.74 4.97
N LEU A 196 -8.08 0.48 4.11
CA LEU A 196 -9.16 1.43 3.82
C LEU A 196 -10.20 1.51 4.94
N PHE A 197 -10.53 0.42 5.61
CA PHE A 197 -11.44 0.44 6.75
C PHE A 197 -10.82 1.18 7.95
N PHE A 198 -9.51 1.05 8.16
CA PHE A 198 -8.85 1.84 9.18
C PHE A 198 -8.83 3.33 8.80
N LEU A 199 -8.51 3.66 7.55
CA LEU A 199 -8.56 5.03 7.05
C LEU A 199 -9.98 5.63 7.18
N GLU A 200 -11.01 4.88 6.87
CA GLU A 200 -12.42 5.31 7.01
C GLU A 200 -12.75 5.73 8.45
N LYS A 201 -12.33 4.93 9.44
CA LYS A 201 -12.53 5.25 10.87
C LYS A 201 -11.65 6.41 11.35
N LEU A 202 -10.46 6.60 10.76
CA LEU A 202 -9.55 7.71 11.09
C LEU A 202 -10.04 9.07 10.59
N MET A 203 -10.61 9.12 9.38
CA MET A 203 -10.92 10.37 8.67
C MET A 203 -11.80 11.35 9.44
N PRO A 204 -12.90 10.94 10.10
CA PRO A 204 -13.77 11.87 10.82
C PRO A 204 -13.11 12.55 12.00
N ILE A 205 -12.11 11.90 12.64
CA ILE A 205 -11.56 12.29 13.94
C ILE A 205 -10.11 12.78 13.82
N TYR A 206 -9.27 12.06 13.07
CA TYR A 206 -7.82 12.22 13.10
C TYR A 206 -7.19 12.66 11.78
N ARG A 207 -7.97 13.16 10.80
CA ARG A 207 -7.48 13.52 9.44
C ARG A 207 -6.30 14.49 9.44
N PHE A 208 -6.21 15.38 10.42
CA PHE A 208 -5.13 16.37 10.55
C PHE A 208 -3.85 15.79 11.20
N GLN A 209 -3.93 14.57 11.73
CA GLN A 209 -2.84 13.86 12.38
C GLN A 209 -2.35 12.69 11.50
N ILE A 210 -2.82 12.61 10.26
CA ILE A 210 -2.33 11.69 9.23
C ILE A 210 -1.29 12.40 8.39
N ARG A 211 -0.11 11.82 8.26
CA ARG A 211 0.99 12.35 7.48
C ARG A 211 1.47 11.34 6.45
N ALA A 212 1.65 11.77 5.20
CA ALA A 212 2.33 10.96 4.19
C ALA A 212 3.81 11.32 4.17
N LEU A 213 4.67 10.31 4.19
CA LEU A 213 6.11 10.48 4.11
C LEU A 213 6.59 10.25 2.67
N LYS A 214 7.54 11.09 2.25
CA LYS A 214 8.07 11.10 0.90
C LYS A 214 9.60 11.20 0.96
N ARG A 215 10.24 10.11 1.32
CA ARG A 215 11.71 10.06 1.21
C ARG A 215 12.14 8.69 0.72
N ASN A 216 13.18 8.68 -0.10
CA ASN A 216 13.72 7.44 -0.68
C ASN A 216 14.10 6.40 0.38
N GLU A 217 14.55 6.85 1.54
CA GLU A 217 14.94 5.97 2.67
C GLU A 217 13.77 5.35 3.42
N LEU A 218 12.53 5.80 3.17
CA LEU A 218 11.31 5.31 3.82
C LEU A 218 10.38 4.54 2.87
N ILE A 219 10.95 4.03 1.78
CA ILE A 219 10.20 3.19 0.84
C ILE A 219 10.02 1.80 1.41
N VAL A 220 8.78 1.33 1.39
CA VAL A 220 8.45 -0.08 1.50
C VAL A 220 8.41 -0.66 0.08
N PHE A 221 9.26 -1.62 -0.19
CA PHE A 221 9.27 -2.32 -1.47
C PHE A 221 8.32 -3.51 -1.41
N THR A 222 7.54 -3.72 -2.47
CA THR A 222 6.64 -4.88 -2.58
C THR A 222 6.88 -5.64 -3.88
N THR A 223 6.46 -6.90 -3.88
CA THR A 223 6.54 -7.74 -5.07
C THR A 223 5.43 -7.37 -6.05
N PRO A 224 5.78 -6.96 -7.29
CA PRO A 224 4.80 -6.60 -8.29
C PRO A 224 4.14 -7.84 -8.92
N PRO A 225 2.96 -7.66 -9.53
CA PRO A 225 2.41 -8.68 -10.42
C PRO A 225 3.36 -8.92 -11.60
N LYS A 226 3.57 -10.18 -11.95
CA LYS A 226 4.49 -10.61 -13.03
C LYS A 226 3.81 -10.62 -14.40
N SER A 227 2.49 -10.65 -14.43
CA SER A 227 1.70 -10.75 -15.66
C SER A 227 0.52 -9.78 -15.64
N TYR A 228 -0.05 -9.52 -16.83
CA TYR A 228 -1.29 -8.76 -16.94
C TYR A 228 -2.44 -9.41 -16.16
N TYR A 229 -2.54 -10.72 -16.14
CA TYR A 229 -3.59 -11.44 -15.41
C TYR A 229 -3.48 -11.22 -13.90
N GLU A 230 -2.29 -11.28 -13.33
CA GLU A 230 -2.07 -10.99 -11.92
C GLU A 230 -2.41 -9.53 -11.58
N MET A 231 -2.04 -8.58 -12.46
CA MET A 231 -2.42 -7.17 -12.34
C MET A 231 -3.94 -7.02 -12.38
N LEU A 232 -4.62 -7.66 -13.33
CA LEU A 232 -6.08 -7.63 -13.45
C LEU A 232 -6.75 -8.14 -12.18
N CYS A 233 -6.33 -9.30 -11.66
CA CYS A 233 -6.85 -9.85 -10.41
C CYS A 233 -6.66 -8.88 -9.23
N ARG A 234 -5.51 -8.20 -9.14
CA ARG A 234 -5.25 -7.19 -8.13
C ARG A 234 -6.18 -5.97 -8.29
N SER A 235 -6.33 -5.44 -9.50
CA SER A 235 -7.17 -4.26 -9.78
C SER A 235 -8.65 -4.56 -9.51
N VAL A 236 -9.13 -5.75 -9.85
CA VAL A 236 -10.50 -6.22 -9.52
C VAL A 236 -10.70 -6.32 -7.99
N ARG A 237 -9.72 -6.84 -7.27
CA ARG A 237 -9.75 -6.87 -5.80
C ARG A 237 -9.79 -5.46 -5.20
N TRP A 238 -9.00 -4.53 -5.74
CA TRP A 238 -9.00 -3.14 -5.27
C TRP A 238 -10.32 -2.44 -5.56
N SER A 239 -10.89 -2.62 -6.75
CA SER A 239 -12.20 -2.04 -7.11
C SER A 239 -13.34 -2.61 -6.23
N GLY A 240 -13.26 -3.89 -5.86
CA GLY A 240 -14.21 -4.52 -4.94
C GLY A 240 -14.24 -3.87 -3.56
N LYS A 241 -13.08 -3.56 -2.98
CA LYS A 241 -12.98 -2.87 -1.69
C LYS A 241 -13.67 -1.50 -1.71
N MET A 242 -13.57 -0.76 -2.82
CA MET A 242 -14.13 0.58 -2.94
C MET A 242 -15.67 0.61 -2.82
N LYS A 243 -16.35 -0.49 -3.10
CA LYS A 243 -17.82 -0.60 -2.91
C LYS A 243 -18.21 -0.58 -1.43
N LEU A 244 -17.35 -1.12 -0.58
CA LEU A 244 -17.64 -1.41 0.83
C LEU A 244 -17.30 -0.25 1.79
N VAL A 245 -16.35 0.62 1.44
CA VAL A 245 -15.94 1.75 2.29
C VAL A 245 -16.78 3.00 2.00
N ASN A 246 -17.03 3.83 3.04
CA ASN A 246 -17.81 5.07 2.94
C ASN A 246 -16.92 6.31 2.75
N LEU A 247 -15.85 6.18 1.98
CA LEU A 247 -14.96 7.29 1.63
C LEU A 247 -15.46 7.99 0.36
N PHE A 248 -16.39 8.94 0.50
CA PHE A 248 -17.02 9.65 -0.63
C PHE A 248 -15.99 10.28 -1.58
N GLN A 249 -14.97 10.95 -1.05
CA GLN A 249 -13.95 11.63 -1.87
C GLN A 249 -13.15 10.63 -2.70
N THR A 250 -12.78 9.48 -2.13
CA THR A 250 -12.06 8.42 -2.82
C THR A 250 -12.91 7.82 -3.94
N LYS A 251 -14.20 7.57 -3.68
CA LYS A 251 -15.15 7.09 -4.71
C LYS A 251 -15.30 8.11 -5.83
N PHE A 252 -15.49 9.40 -5.48
CA PHE A 252 -15.66 10.46 -6.46
C PHE A 252 -14.44 10.60 -7.37
N ILE A 253 -13.24 10.62 -6.81
CA ILE A 253 -11.99 10.68 -7.60
C ILE A 253 -11.83 9.43 -8.45
N GLY A 254 -12.09 8.25 -7.91
CA GLY A 254 -12.03 6.98 -8.66
C GLY A 254 -12.98 6.99 -9.86
N LEU A 255 -14.22 7.44 -9.68
CA LEU A 255 -15.20 7.60 -10.78
C LEU A 255 -14.74 8.65 -11.80
N THR A 256 -14.19 9.78 -11.36
CA THR A 256 -13.64 10.81 -12.25
C THR A 256 -12.52 10.24 -13.11
N VAL A 257 -11.55 9.55 -12.51
CA VAL A 257 -10.46 8.90 -13.25
C VAL A 257 -11.01 7.87 -14.24
N PHE A 258 -11.99 7.06 -13.83
CA PHE A 258 -12.65 6.09 -14.69
C PHE A 258 -13.28 6.75 -15.92
N PHE A 259 -14.16 7.73 -15.71
CA PHE A 259 -14.86 8.39 -16.81
C PHE A 259 -13.92 9.19 -17.71
N CYS A 260 -12.95 9.92 -17.15
CA CYS A 260 -11.94 10.63 -17.94
C CYS A 260 -11.13 9.72 -18.85
N ASN A 261 -10.77 8.53 -18.40
CA ASN A 261 -10.03 7.58 -19.24
C ASN A 261 -10.93 6.91 -20.28
N ILE A 262 -12.13 6.46 -19.90
CA ILE A 262 -13.04 5.76 -20.82
C ILE A 262 -13.57 6.69 -21.92
N SER A 263 -13.85 7.96 -21.61
CA SER A 263 -14.32 8.95 -22.60
C SER A 263 -13.31 9.17 -23.73
N LEU A 264 -12.02 8.87 -23.54
CA LEU A 264 -11.02 8.96 -24.62
C LEU A 264 -11.33 8.03 -25.78
N ILE A 265 -11.96 6.89 -25.53
CA ILE A 265 -12.29 5.91 -26.58
C ILE A 265 -13.29 6.51 -27.59
N PRO A 266 -14.53 6.90 -27.19
CA PRO A 266 -15.49 7.49 -28.14
C PRO A 266 -14.99 8.84 -28.69
N ILE A 267 -14.27 9.64 -27.90
CA ILE A 267 -13.69 10.91 -28.37
C ILE A 267 -12.71 10.64 -29.53
N THR A 268 -11.84 9.65 -29.39
CA THR A 268 -10.88 9.27 -30.44
C THR A 268 -11.62 8.87 -31.70
N PHE A 269 -12.60 7.97 -31.62
CA PHE A 269 -13.39 7.55 -32.79
C PHE A 269 -14.15 8.73 -33.43
N PHE A 270 -14.79 9.60 -32.64
CA PHE A 270 -15.52 10.76 -33.16
C PHE A 270 -14.62 11.70 -33.94
N HIS A 271 -13.45 12.07 -33.41
CA HIS A 271 -12.53 12.98 -34.05
C HIS A 271 -11.84 12.38 -35.27
N LEU A 272 -11.56 11.08 -35.26
CA LEU A 272 -11.04 10.37 -36.45
C LEU A 272 -12.10 10.33 -37.58
N TYR A 273 -13.36 10.03 -37.23
CA TYR A 273 -14.46 9.98 -38.20
C TYR A 273 -14.71 11.36 -38.85
N ASN A 274 -14.69 12.43 -38.05
CA ASN A 274 -14.91 13.79 -38.53
C ASN A 274 -13.66 14.51 -39.03
N THR A 275 -12.52 13.80 -39.16
CA THR A 275 -11.22 14.35 -39.61
C THR A 275 -10.69 15.52 -38.77
N HIS A 276 -11.14 15.67 -37.52
CA HIS A 276 -10.68 16.72 -36.60
C HIS A 276 -9.37 16.34 -35.91
N ILE A 277 -8.35 16.06 -36.70
CA ILE A 277 -7.05 15.51 -36.21
C ILE A 277 -6.34 16.45 -35.24
N THR A 278 -6.36 17.76 -35.50
CA THR A 278 -5.72 18.74 -34.62
C THR A 278 -6.33 18.78 -33.22
N ALA A 279 -7.66 18.72 -33.12
CA ALA A 279 -8.36 18.67 -31.84
C ALA A 279 -8.06 17.36 -31.09
N LEU A 280 -8.01 16.23 -31.78
CA LEU A 280 -7.65 14.95 -31.20
C LEU A 280 -6.22 14.99 -30.64
N ILE A 281 -5.24 15.49 -31.40
CA ILE A 281 -3.87 15.60 -30.94
C ILE A 281 -3.79 16.50 -29.69
N ALA A 282 -4.51 17.63 -29.68
CA ALA A 282 -4.51 18.53 -28.53
C ALA A 282 -5.06 17.83 -27.26
N ILE A 283 -6.18 17.10 -27.36
CA ILE A 283 -6.79 16.37 -26.22
C ILE A 283 -5.84 15.30 -25.70
N LEU A 284 -5.28 14.46 -26.57
CA LEU A 284 -4.38 13.39 -26.19
C LEU A 284 -3.07 13.94 -25.60
N SER A 285 -2.54 15.03 -26.15
CA SER A 285 -1.34 15.68 -25.63
C SER A 285 -1.59 16.26 -24.23
N LEU A 286 -2.70 16.96 -24.02
CA LEU A 286 -3.07 17.47 -22.69
C LEU A 286 -3.18 16.36 -21.66
N LYS A 287 -3.89 15.28 -22.01
CA LYS A 287 -4.03 14.12 -21.12
C LYS A 287 -2.66 13.50 -20.78
N LEU A 288 -1.79 13.33 -21.78
CA LEU A 288 -0.43 12.78 -21.56
C LEU A 288 0.40 13.68 -20.65
N ILE A 289 0.34 15.01 -20.84
CA ILE A 289 1.02 15.98 -19.97
C ILE A 289 0.54 15.87 -18.52
N LEU A 290 -0.77 15.73 -18.31
CA LEU A 290 -1.33 15.55 -16.97
C LEU A 290 -0.90 14.22 -16.32
N ASP A 291 -0.90 13.13 -17.06
CA ASP A 291 -0.44 11.82 -16.56
C ASP A 291 1.05 11.85 -16.19
N LEU A 292 1.87 12.44 -17.04
CA LEU A 292 3.30 12.66 -16.76
C LEU A 292 3.49 13.55 -15.52
N GLY A 293 2.70 14.62 -15.40
CA GLY A 293 2.73 15.51 -14.23
C GLY A 293 2.46 14.72 -12.94
N LEU A 294 1.41 13.89 -12.91
CA LEU A 294 1.09 13.06 -11.76
C LEU A 294 2.20 12.03 -11.44
N LEU A 295 2.84 11.46 -12.47
CA LEU A 295 3.92 10.50 -12.26
C LEU A 295 5.17 11.17 -11.67
N PHE A 296 5.52 12.37 -12.12
CA PHE A 296 6.78 13.03 -11.76
C PHE A 296 6.76 13.82 -10.46
N ILE A 297 5.60 14.10 -9.86
CA ILE A 297 5.49 14.80 -8.57
C ILE A 297 6.39 14.17 -7.51
N ASN A 298 6.48 12.84 -7.48
CA ASN A 298 7.22 12.07 -6.47
C ASN A 298 7.96 10.87 -7.08
N HIS A 299 8.63 11.05 -8.21
CA HIS A 299 9.30 9.94 -8.86
C HIS A 299 10.55 9.53 -8.08
N TYR A 300 10.61 8.26 -7.64
CA TYR A 300 11.72 7.72 -6.85
C TYR A 300 12.87 7.16 -7.69
N ASN A 301 12.62 6.85 -8.96
CA ASN A 301 13.61 6.26 -9.85
C ASN A 301 14.10 7.28 -10.87
N ALA A 302 15.31 7.10 -11.36
CA ALA A 302 15.83 7.90 -12.46
C ALA A 302 14.94 7.77 -13.71
N ILE A 303 14.68 8.90 -14.37
CA ILE A 303 13.96 8.91 -15.64
C ILE A 303 14.87 8.27 -16.70
N ASN A 304 14.41 7.19 -17.29
CA ASN A 304 15.10 6.50 -18.37
C ASN A 304 14.14 6.23 -19.54
N LEU A 305 14.68 5.84 -20.68
CA LEU A 305 13.89 5.57 -21.88
C LEU A 305 12.83 4.48 -21.64
N SER A 306 13.15 3.44 -20.87
CA SER A 306 12.21 2.38 -20.52
C SER A 306 10.99 2.92 -19.77
N LEU A 307 11.18 3.82 -18.81
CA LEU A 307 10.08 4.46 -18.09
C LEU A 307 9.18 5.25 -19.04
N ILE A 308 9.78 6.06 -19.93
CA ILE A 308 9.02 6.87 -20.90
C ILE A 308 8.19 5.96 -21.81
N MET A 309 8.77 4.89 -22.32
CA MET A 309 8.05 3.90 -23.12
C MET A 309 6.92 3.23 -22.36
N ASN A 310 7.16 2.86 -21.11
CA ASN A 310 6.14 2.24 -20.25
C ASN A 310 4.97 3.19 -19.98
N VAL A 311 5.23 4.49 -19.76
CA VAL A 311 4.18 5.51 -19.61
C VAL A 311 3.36 5.63 -20.89
N PHE A 312 4.01 5.67 -22.04
CA PHE A 312 3.33 5.76 -23.33
C PHE A 312 2.43 4.54 -23.59
N PHE A 313 2.93 3.33 -23.36
CA PHE A 313 2.10 2.13 -23.47
C PHE A 313 0.95 2.12 -22.45
N THR A 314 1.22 2.51 -21.20
CA THR A 314 0.17 2.63 -20.18
C THR A 314 -0.90 3.62 -20.61
N PHE A 315 -0.54 4.79 -21.12
CA PHE A 315 -1.46 5.80 -21.61
C PHE A 315 -2.43 5.24 -22.68
N ILE A 316 -1.94 4.43 -23.60
CA ILE A 316 -2.77 3.82 -24.67
C ILE A 316 -3.67 2.71 -24.11
N PHE A 317 -3.13 1.83 -23.28
CA PHE A 317 -3.83 0.61 -22.86
C PHE A 317 -4.69 0.77 -21.61
N TYR A 318 -4.43 1.80 -20.78
CA TYR A 318 -5.13 1.98 -19.52
C TYR A 318 -6.65 2.18 -19.61
N PRO A 319 -7.21 2.92 -20.61
CA PRO A 319 -8.65 2.99 -20.82
C PRO A 319 -9.30 1.61 -21.04
N PHE A 320 -8.66 0.75 -21.81
CA PHE A 320 -9.14 -0.62 -22.06
C PHE A 320 -9.00 -1.50 -20.81
N HIS A 321 -7.89 -1.35 -20.07
CA HIS A 321 -7.71 -2.04 -18.80
C HIS A 321 -8.84 -1.71 -17.81
N LEU A 322 -9.22 -0.45 -17.68
CA LEU A 322 -10.33 -0.02 -16.82
C LEU A 322 -11.67 -0.63 -17.23
N LEU A 323 -11.95 -0.72 -18.53
CA LEU A 323 -13.16 -1.41 -19.04
C LEU A 323 -13.16 -2.90 -18.66
N ILE A 324 -12.02 -3.57 -18.82
CA ILE A 324 -11.87 -4.98 -18.47
C ILE A 324 -12.05 -5.18 -16.96
N VAL A 325 -11.41 -4.34 -16.11
CA VAL A 325 -11.56 -4.39 -14.65
C VAL A 325 -13.01 -4.18 -14.25
N PHE A 326 -13.69 -3.18 -14.84
CA PHE A 326 -15.08 -2.90 -14.57
C PHE A 326 -15.97 -4.08 -14.95
N SER A 327 -15.86 -4.59 -16.16
CA SER A 327 -16.62 -5.75 -16.64
C SER A 327 -16.36 -6.98 -15.76
N TYR A 328 -15.09 -7.27 -15.49
CA TYR A 328 -14.71 -8.43 -14.68
C TYR A 328 -15.22 -8.32 -13.24
N SER A 329 -15.26 -7.11 -12.67
CA SER A 329 -15.76 -6.87 -11.30
C SER A 329 -17.29 -7.01 -11.16
N ILE A 330 -18.04 -6.97 -12.27
CA ILE A 330 -19.48 -7.23 -12.30
C ILE A 330 -19.77 -8.74 -12.29
N PHE A 331 -19.03 -9.48 -13.11
CA PHE A 331 -19.34 -10.91 -13.37
C PHE A 331 -18.57 -11.87 -12.46
N ASN A 332 -17.46 -11.44 -11.87
CA ASN A 332 -16.60 -12.31 -11.07
C ASN A 332 -16.43 -11.78 -9.65
N ARG A 333 -16.58 -12.65 -8.66
CA ARG A 333 -16.18 -12.34 -7.30
C ARG A 333 -14.66 -12.39 -7.21
N ALA A 334 -14.06 -11.34 -6.70
CA ALA A 334 -12.63 -11.31 -6.43
C ALA A 334 -12.26 -12.43 -5.45
N LYS A 335 -11.11 -13.06 -5.65
CA LYS A 335 -10.56 -14.07 -4.74
C LYS A 335 -9.22 -13.59 -4.18
N TRP A 336 -8.99 -13.85 -2.91
CA TRP A 336 -7.70 -13.64 -2.26
C TRP A 336 -7.23 -14.93 -1.61
N LYS A 337 -6.06 -15.44 -2.03
CA LYS A 337 -5.49 -16.69 -1.49
C LYS A 337 -6.50 -17.86 -1.47
N GLY A 338 -7.29 -18.00 -2.53
CA GLY A 338 -8.31 -19.03 -2.68
C GLY A 338 -9.66 -18.72 -2.02
N ARG A 339 -9.79 -17.65 -1.23
CA ARG A 339 -11.02 -17.22 -0.56
C ARG A 339 -11.75 -16.16 -1.39
N ALA A 340 -13.10 -16.23 -1.47
CA ALA A 340 -13.91 -15.18 -2.12
C ALA A 340 -13.88 -13.90 -1.28
N ILE A 341 -13.81 -12.74 -1.95
CA ILE A 341 -13.84 -11.41 -1.33
C ILE A 341 -15.21 -10.81 -1.55
#